data_4b3071c65c631c11128f3378fdf339f8
#
_entry.id   4b3071c65c631c11128f3378fdf339f8
#
_cell.length_a   1.000
_cell.length_b   1.000
_cell.length_c   1.000
_cell.angle_alpha   90.00
_cell.angle_beta   90.00
_cell.angle_gamma   90.00
#
_symmetry.space_group_name_H-M   'P 1'
#
loop_
_entity.id
_entity.type
_entity.pdbx_description
1 polymer ?
#
loop_
_entity_poly.entity_id
_entity_poly.type
_entity_poly.pdbx_seq_one_letter_code
_entity_poly.pdbx_strand_id
1 'polypeptide(L)'
;MRLRAVLATPATVEADVLAVPIYREDAELRGDIAELDAASGGAIRDAIDWGEFNILEHASALVDGGDLPVDRLLLINAGTRGRGAWRARRMAAVATRRLNGRGAQTLALWLRDGEDRHAWSAAAAGAVAGTYRATAIYGRVRDTEAMARAVDEVLVLGADQAALDEGTVIGEGMAFGRDLANRSANDLYPARMAEAARELEADGCTVEILEPKEMERLGMGLLLGVGQGAAHEPRLIAIKLPGWETGDDRRLAIVGKGVCFDSGGISIKPAEGMGDMKHDKSGAAAVIAAARTVARLAPETPLMAVAPMVENMPGGNAQRPGDVVKALNGMTVEVTNTDAEGRLILADAMTWAEREGATHVVDVATLTGAQAVAFGEQVSAYFARPRDWGERVGAAAEAAGEWFWEMPLVAEYRTSYDSPHADIVNSGSRDGSLIKSAVFLGEFVTVPWVHVDIASTAYLTSEKPYGPKGATGSAVAALVRLSLDFAAGG
;
A
#
# COMPACT_ATOMS: atom_id res chain seq x y z
N MET A 1 -12.21 16.68 7.20
CA MET A 1 -12.60 15.75 8.30
C MET A 1 -11.60 15.90 9.42
N ARG A 2 -12.05 16.09 10.66
CA ARG A 2 -11.20 16.24 11.86
C ARG A 2 -11.33 14.96 12.71
N LEU A 3 -10.21 14.44 13.22
CA LEU A 3 -10.21 13.31 14.17
C LEU A 3 -9.91 13.81 15.58
N ARG A 4 -10.67 13.34 16.56
CA ARG A 4 -10.53 13.76 17.95
C ARG A 4 -10.67 12.58 18.92
N ALA A 5 -9.72 12.47 19.82
CA ALA A 5 -9.81 11.54 20.95
C ALA A 5 -10.82 12.05 21.99
N VAL A 6 -11.66 11.17 22.50
CA VAL A 6 -12.66 11.50 23.51
C VAL A 6 -12.66 10.48 24.65
N LEU A 7 -12.76 10.98 25.87
CA LEU A 7 -12.94 10.17 27.07
C LEU A 7 -14.42 9.97 27.36
N ALA A 8 -15.10 9.27 26.47
CA ALA A 8 -16.52 8.93 26.59
C ALA A 8 -16.72 7.42 26.40
N THR A 9 -17.80 6.90 26.93
CA THR A 9 -18.23 5.53 26.69
C THR A 9 -19.22 5.48 25.52
N PRO A 10 -19.48 4.30 24.94
CA PRO A 10 -20.53 4.15 23.91
C PRO A 10 -21.91 4.66 24.36
N ALA A 11 -22.21 4.58 25.67
CA ALA A 11 -23.47 5.04 26.25
C ALA A 11 -23.53 6.56 26.51
N THR A 12 -22.39 7.28 26.47
CA THR A 12 -22.32 8.70 26.87
C THR A 12 -21.76 9.61 25.77
N VAL A 13 -21.28 9.08 24.67
CA VAL A 13 -20.76 9.86 23.55
C VAL A 13 -21.89 10.57 22.81
N GLU A 14 -21.76 11.88 22.62
CA GLU A 14 -22.67 12.67 21.81
C GLU A 14 -22.16 12.74 20.36
N ALA A 15 -22.93 12.18 19.42
CA ALA A 15 -22.61 12.18 17.98
C ALA A 15 -23.88 11.87 17.16
N ASP A 16 -23.88 12.19 15.86
CA ASP A 16 -24.99 11.78 15.00
C ASP A 16 -25.02 10.25 14.82
N VAL A 17 -23.84 9.62 14.75
CA VAL A 17 -23.72 8.16 14.55
C VAL A 17 -22.62 7.58 15.44
N LEU A 18 -22.92 6.45 16.09
CA LEU A 18 -21.93 5.60 16.75
C LEU A 18 -21.69 4.34 15.92
N ALA A 19 -20.47 4.14 15.42
CA ALA A 19 -20.06 2.92 14.76
C ALA A 19 -19.67 1.85 15.78
N VAL A 20 -20.30 0.69 15.67
CA VAL A 20 -20.19 -0.42 16.61
C VAL A 20 -19.74 -1.68 15.86
N PRO A 21 -18.53 -2.20 16.15
CA PRO A 21 -18.11 -3.49 15.60
C PRO A 21 -18.88 -4.63 16.29
N ILE A 22 -19.48 -5.50 15.49
CA ILE A 22 -20.15 -6.71 15.93
C ILE A 22 -19.30 -7.90 15.52
N TYR A 23 -18.88 -8.70 16.50
CA TYR A 23 -18.05 -9.88 16.30
C TYR A 23 -18.92 -11.15 16.26
N ARG A 24 -18.38 -12.23 15.69
CA ARG A 24 -19.04 -13.55 15.72
C ARG A 24 -19.30 -14.03 17.14
N GLU A 25 -18.41 -13.68 18.06
CA GLU A 25 -18.49 -13.98 19.48
C GLU A 25 -19.63 -13.22 20.18
N ASP A 26 -20.21 -12.19 19.56
CA ASP A 26 -21.35 -11.43 20.07
C ASP A 26 -22.72 -12.08 19.70
N ALA A 27 -22.75 -13.27 19.13
CA ALA A 27 -24.00 -13.97 18.78
C ALA A 27 -24.97 -14.08 19.97
N GLU A 28 -24.43 -14.28 21.18
CA GLU A 28 -25.15 -14.09 22.44
C GLU A 28 -24.68 -12.75 23.01
N LEU A 29 -25.46 -11.67 22.81
CA LEU A 29 -25.12 -10.34 23.32
C LEU A 29 -24.80 -10.40 24.82
N ARG A 30 -23.53 -10.15 25.19
CA ARG A 30 -23.04 -10.17 26.56
C ARG A 30 -22.14 -8.97 26.85
N GLY A 31 -22.03 -8.60 28.13
CA GLY A 31 -21.17 -7.49 28.56
C GLY A 31 -21.59 -6.16 27.91
N ASP A 32 -20.61 -5.40 27.47
CA ASP A 32 -20.74 -4.06 26.92
C ASP A 32 -21.73 -3.95 25.74
N ILE A 33 -21.78 -4.97 24.88
CA ILE A 33 -22.70 -4.95 23.75
C ILE A 33 -24.16 -5.23 24.18
N ALA A 34 -24.36 -6.01 25.23
CA ALA A 34 -25.71 -6.23 25.79
C ALA A 34 -26.23 -4.96 26.50
N GLU A 35 -25.36 -4.21 27.16
CA GLU A 35 -25.68 -2.92 27.77
C GLU A 35 -26.10 -1.91 26.71
N LEU A 36 -25.33 -1.86 25.60
CA LEU A 36 -25.62 -1.00 24.46
C LEU A 36 -26.92 -1.39 23.77
N ASP A 37 -27.21 -2.69 23.62
CA ASP A 37 -28.46 -3.21 23.06
C ASP A 37 -29.66 -2.78 23.90
N ALA A 38 -29.55 -2.95 25.22
CA ALA A 38 -30.63 -2.52 26.14
C ALA A 38 -30.87 -1.01 26.06
N ALA A 39 -29.81 -0.18 26.02
CA ALA A 39 -29.91 1.27 25.90
C ALA A 39 -30.45 1.74 24.54
N SER A 40 -30.27 0.96 23.48
CA SER A 40 -30.84 1.21 22.16
C SER A 40 -32.25 0.64 21.99
N GLY A 41 -32.90 0.13 23.08
CA GLY A 41 -34.22 -0.48 23.02
C GLY A 41 -34.27 -1.84 22.30
N GLY A 42 -33.14 -2.57 22.23
CA GLY A 42 -33.02 -3.87 21.55
C GLY A 42 -32.68 -3.80 20.07
N ALA A 43 -32.32 -2.63 19.56
CA ALA A 43 -32.08 -2.41 18.12
C ALA A 43 -30.94 -3.26 17.54
N ILE A 44 -29.94 -3.61 18.35
CA ILE A 44 -28.82 -4.48 17.90
C ILE A 44 -29.31 -5.91 17.75
N ARG A 45 -30.06 -6.42 18.73
CA ARG A 45 -30.68 -7.75 18.70
C ARG A 45 -31.63 -7.87 17.50
N ASP A 46 -32.53 -6.92 17.34
CA ASP A 46 -33.47 -6.90 16.24
C ASP A 46 -32.75 -6.96 14.87
N ALA A 47 -31.72 -6.17 14.66
CA ALA A 47 -30.96 -6.17 13.42
C ALA A 47 -30.29 -7.53 13.14
N ILE A 48 -29.81 -8.23 14.18
CA ILE A 48 -29.22 -9.57 14.06
C ILE A 48 -30.32 -10.60 13.73
N ASP A 49 -31.44 -10.58 14.46
CA ASP A 49 -32.53 -11.56 14.35
C ASP A 49 -33.28 -11.42 13.01
N TRP A 50 -33.45 -10.21 12.52
CA TRP A 50 -34.05 -9.93 11.21
C TRP A 50 -33.12 -10.16 10.03
N GLY A 51 -31.82 -10.40 10.28
CA GLY A 51 -30.81 -10.62 9.24
C GLY A 51 -30.47 -9.37 8.41
N GLU A 52 -30.77 -8.17 8.93
CA GLU A 52 -30.32 -6.91 8.33
C GLU A 52 -28.78 -6.81 8.37
N PHE A 53 -28.18 -7.57 9.24
CA PHE A 53 -26.76 -7.68 9.48
C PHE A 53 -26.25 -8.97 8.85
N ASN A 54 -25.80 -8.88 7.60
CA ASN A 54 -25.32 -10.02 6.85
C ASN A 54 -24.05 -10.63 7.49
N ILE A 55 -23.90 -11.95 7.35
CA ILE A 55 -22.73 -12.73 7.78
C ILE A 55 -21.43 -12.38 7.02
N LEU A 56 -21.52 -11.60 5.94
CA LEU A 56 -20.34 -11.14 5.20
C LEU A 56 -19.56 -10.10 6.03
N GLU A 57 -18.29 -10.35 6.21
CA GLU A 57 -17.37 -9.42 6.88
C GLU A 57 -17.45 -8.03 6.23
N HIS A 58 -17.47 -6.98 7.06
CA HIS A 58 -17.67 -5.58 6.66
C HIS A 58 -19.09 -5.21 6.16
N ALA A 59 -20.07 -6.11 6.18
CA ALA A 59 -21.47 -5.73 6.01
C ALA A 59 -21.88 -4.77 7.14
N SER A 60 -22.79 -3.85 6.86
CA SER A 60 -23.21 -2.84 7.85
C SER A 60 -24.69 -2.51 7.77
N ALA A 61 -25.30 -2.27 8.93
CA ALA A 61 -26.66 -1.79 9.09
C ALA A 61 -26.70 -0.49 9.90
N LEU A 62 -27.64 0.42 9.56
CA LEU A 62 -27.94 1.61 10.35
C LEU A 62 -29.24 1.37 11.09
N VAL A 63 -29.19 1.39 12.42
CA VAL A 63 -30.34 1.20 13.29
C VAL A 63 -30.56 2.45 14.17
N ASP A 64 -31.71 2.52 14.85
CA ASP A 64 -32.04 3.62 15.74
C ASP A 64 -31.14 3.65 16.98
N GLY A 65 -30.81 4.84 17.49
CA GLY A 65 -30.02 5.00 18.70
C GLY A 65 -30.77 4.77 19.99
N GLY A 66 -32.11 4.79 19.95
CA GLY A 66 -32.97 4.64 21.12
C GLY A 66 -32.78 5.75 22.16
N ASP A 67 -32.50 5.37 23.41
CA ASP A 67 -32.24 6.31 24.51
C ASP A 67 -30.78 6.78 24.60
N LEU A 68 -29.91 6.35 23.65
CA LEU A 68 -28.52 6.77 23.59
C LEU A 68 -28.41 8.22 23.10
N PRO A 69 -27.34 8.97 23.48
CA PRO A 69 -27.11 10.33 22.99
C PRO A 69 -26.53 10.36 21.57
N VAL A 70 -26.99 9.45 20.72
CA VAL A 70 -26.67 9.35 19.28
C VAL A 70 -27.94 9.10 18.48
N ASP A 71 -28.08 9.69 17.30
CA ASP A 71 -29.28 9.48 16.48
C ASP A 71 -29.35 8.05 15.93
N ARG A 72 -28.20 7.47 15.57
CA ARG A 72 -28.09 6.16 14.92
C ARG A 72 -26.92 5.34 15.44
N LEU A 73 -27.09 4.01 15.45
CA LEU A 73 -25.99 3.06 15.53
C LEU A 73 -25.65 2.54 14.12
N LEU A 74 -24.37 2.57 13.76
CA LEU A 74 -23.86 1.90 12.57
C LEU A 74 -23.20 0.59 13.01
N LEU A 75 -23.94 -0.50 12.90
CA LEU A 75 -23.45 -1.84 13.17
C LEU A 75 -22.57 -2.30 11.99
N ILE A 76 -21.37 -2.79 12.28
CA ILE A 76 -20.45 -3.28 11.24
C ILE A 76 -19.97 -4.67 11.61
N ASN A 77 -20.16 -5.65 10.72
CA ASN A 77 -19.66 -7.00 10.91
C ASN A 77 -18.14 -7.02 10.91
N ALA A 78 -17.55 -7.23 12.06
CA ALA A 78 -16.11 -7.22 12.29
C ALA A 78 -15.48 -8.64 12.22
N GLY A 79 -16.24 -9.66 11.88
CA GLY A 79 -15.77 -11.05 11.83
C GLY A 79 -15.44 -11.60 13.21
N THR A 80 -14.30 -12.28 13.37
CA THR A 80 -13.80 -12.79 14.66
C THR A 80 -12.85 -11.78 15.30
N ARG A 81 -12.73 -11.79 16.64
CA ARG A 81 -11.78 -10.91 17.37
C ARG A 81 -10.32 -11.17 16.98
N GLY A 82 -9.46 -10.22 17.27
CA GLY A 82 -8.03 -10.22 16.95
C GLY A 82 -7.65 -9.34 15.76
N ARG A 83 -6.35 -9.15 15.51
CA ARG A 83 -5.79 -8.26 14.49
C ARG A 83 -6.19 -6.81 14.66
N GLY A 84 -5.99 -6.27 15.87
CA GLY A 84 -6.47 -4.96 16.30
C GLY A 84 -6.31 -3.85 15.28
N ALA A 85 -5.08 -3.53 14.84
CA ALA A 85 -4.81 -2.44 13.89
C ALA A 85 -5.45 -2.68 12.50
N TRP A 86 -5.36 -3.90 11.95
CA TRP A 86 -5.99 -4.23 10.67
C TRP A 86 -7.50 -4.02 10.71
N ARG A 87 -8.13 -4.49 11.77
CA ARG A 87 -9.57 -4.36 11.97
C ARG A 87 -9.98 -2.91 12.19
N ALA A 88 -9.28 -2.20 13.07
CA ALA A 88 -9.54 -0.79 13.36
C ALA A 88 -9.50 0.06 12.08
N ARG A 89 -8.50 -0.15 11.22
CA ARG A 89 -8.38 0.52 9.92
C ARG A 89 -9.57 0.23 9.01
N ARG A 90 -9.97 -1.05 8.89
CA ARG A 90 -11.09 -1.46 8.03
C ARG A 90 -12.44 -0.95 8.54
N MET A 91 -12.67 -1.06 9.83
CA MET A 91 -13.89 -0.60 10.48
C MET A 91 -14.09 0.91 10.29
N ALA A 92 -13.04 1.70 10.54
CA ALA A 92 -13.08 3.14 10.35
C ALA A 92 -13.32 3.52 8.88
N ALA A 93 -12.68 2.81 7.93
CA ALA A 93 -12.92 3.03 6.50
C ALA A 93 -14.36 2.70 6.08
N VAL A 94 -14.91 1.59 6.58
CA VAL A 94 -16.32 1.24 6.33
C VAL A 94 -17.25 2.29 6.91
N ALA A 95 -17.02 2.72 8.15
CA ALA A 95 -17.86 3.69 8.84
C ALA A 95 -17.94 5.03 8.10
N THR A 96 -16.78 5.61 7.80
CA THR A 96 -16.72 6.91 7.09
C THR A 96 -17.28 6.79 5.66
N ARG A 97 -16.95 5.71 4.94
CA ARG A 97 -17.46 5.48 3.59
C ARG A 97 -18.97 5.30 3.57
N ARG A 98 -19.54 4.58 4.54
CA ARG A 98 -20.99 4.32 4.64
C ARG A 98 -21.78 5.60 4.88
N LEU A 99 -21.18 6.59 5.55
CA LEU A 99 -21.82 7.86 5.89
C LEU A 99 -21.57 8.97 4.86
N ASN A 100 -20.67 8.78 3.90
CA ASN A 100 -20.45 9.75 2.84
C ASN A 100 -21.77 10.09 2.11
N GLY A 101 -22.12 11.39 2.11
CA GLY A 101 -23.34 11.90 1.47
C GLY A 101 -24.65 11.61 2.22
N ARG A 102 -24.60 11.16 3.49
CA ARG A 102 -25.80 10.84 4.29
C ARG A 102 -26.22 11.92 5.30
N GLY A 103 -25.53 13.03 5.35
CA GLY A 103 -25.90 14.17 6.21
C GLY A 103 -25.41 14.08 7.66
N ALA A 104 -24.81 12.96 8.10
CA ALA A 104 -24.14 12.89 9.39
C ALA A 104 -22.93 13.82 9.40
N GLN A 105 -22.81 14.63 10.45
CA GLN A 105 -21.69 15.55 10.65
C GLN A 105 -20.65 14.96 11.59
N THR A 106 -21.10 14.21 12.60
CA THR A 106 -20.27 13.61 13.64
C THR A 106 -20.41 12.08 13.65
N LEU A 107 -19.27 11.40 13.66
CA LEU A 107 -19.18 9.95 13.78
C LEU A 107 -18.34 9.58 15.01
N ALA A 108 -18.90 8.85 15.96
CA ALA A 108 -18.15 8.21 17.02
C ALA A 108 -17.70 6.81 16.58
N LEU A 109 -16.43 6.46 16.82
CA LEU A 109 -15.86 5.14 16.60
C LEU A 109 -15.54 4.47 17.92
N TRP A 110 -16.14 3.31 18.16
CA TRP A 110 -15.81 2.43 19.26
C TRP A 110 -15.08 1.19 18.71
N LEU A 111 -13.81 1.00 19.06
CA LEU A 111 -13.01 -0.05 18.44
C LEU A 111 -13.23 -1.43 19.08
N ARG A 112 -13.50 -1.52 20.38
CA ARG A 112 -13.76 -2.75 21.18
C ARG A 112 -12.63 -3.79 21.19
N ASP A 113 -11.73 -3.76 20.23
CA ASP A 113 -10.62 -4.72 20.07
C ASP A 113 -9.40 -3.96 19.53
N GLY A 114 -8.24 -4.13 20.18
CA GLY A 114 -7.06 -3.38 19.81
C GLY A 114 -7.11 -1.90 20.24
N GLU A 115 -7.33 -1.66 21.52
CA GLU A 115 -7.27 -0.30 22.12
C GLU A 115 -5.82 0.06 22.47
N ASP A 116 -4.97 0.10 21.46
CA ASP A 116 -3.58 0.51 21.57
C ASP A 116 -3.22 1.60 20.55
N ARG A 117 -2.02 2.16 20.68
CA ARG A 117 -1.53 3.23 19.80
C ARG A 117 -1.62 2.85 18.31
N HIS A 118 -1.30 1.62 17.96
CA HIS A 118 -1.28 1.17 16.56
C HIS A 118 -2.68 1.05 16.00
N ALA A 119 -3.61 0.51 16.78
CA ALA A 119 -5.02 0.43 16.38
C ALA A 119 -5.65 1.83 16.22
N TRP A 120 -5.34 2.78 17.10
CA TRP A 120 -5.84 4.16 16.96
C TRP A 120 -5.27 4.87 15.74
N SER A 121 -3.96 4.76 15.50
CA SER A 121 -3.33 5.30 14.29
C SER A 121 -3.92 4.65 13.03
N ALA A 122 -4.07 3.33 13.02
CA ALA A 122 -4.67 2.61 11.91
C ALA A 122 -6.14 2.99 11.68
N ALA A 123 -6.94 3.21 12.74
CA ALA A 123 -8.31 3.69 12.64
C ALA A 123 -8.37 5.08 12.00
N ALA A 124 -7.49 5.99 12.41
CA ALA A 124 -7.41 7.33 11.83
C ALA A 124 -7.05 7.27 10.34
N ALA A 125 -6.04 6.48 9.96
CA ALA A 125 -5.68 6.26 8.56
C ALA A 125 -6.85 5.64 7.77
N GLY A 126 -7.57 4.70 8.36
CA GLY A 126 -8.77 4.09 7.79
C GLY A 126 -9.90 5.09 7.58
N ALA A 127 -10.16 5.95 8.56
CA ALA A 127 -11.19 6.99 8.45
C ALA A 127 -10.91 7.94 7.28
N VAL A 128 -9.66 8.39 7.11
CA VAL A 128 -9.25 9.19 5.95
C VAL A 128 -9.41 8.40 4.65
N ALA A 129 -8.95 7.13 4.62
CA ALA A 129 -9.05 6.29 3.43
C ALA A 129 -10.50 6.03 2.99
N GLY A 130 -11.46 5.98 3.92
CA GLY A 130 -12.88 5.79 3.64
C GLY A 130 -13.53 6.99 2.93
N THR A 131 -12.96 8.19 3.05
CA THR A 131 -13.42 9.39 2.34
C THR A 131 -12.83 9.54 0.93
N TYR A 132 -11.86 8.68 0.56
CA TYR A 132 -11.17 8.78 -0.73
C TYR A 132 -12.09 8.56 -1.92
N ARG A 133 -11.92 9.39 -2.96
CA ARG A 133 -12.69 9.35 -4.21
C ARG A 133 -11.76 9.37 -5.43
N ALA A 134 -11.58 8.23 -6.08
CA ALA A 134 -10.79 8.12 -7.32
C ALA A 134 -11.36 8.97 -8.47
N THR A 135 -12.67 9.23 -8.47
CA THR A 135 -13.35 10.06 -9.49
C THR A 135 -12.92 11.53 -9.47
N ALA A 136 -12.31 11.99 -8.36
CA ALA A 136 -11.81 13.37 -8.27
C ALA A 136 -10.61 13.65 -9.20
N ILE A 137 -9.93 12.61 -9.70
CA ILE A 137 -8.73 12.77 -10.55
C ILE A 137 -9.10 13.32 -11.95
N TYR A 138 -10.13 12.74 -12.61
CA TYR A 138 -10.52 13.11 -13.99
C TYR A 138 -11.99 13.44 -14.11
N GLY A 139 -12.79 13.00 -13.15
CA GLY A 139 -14.23 13.20 -13.20
C GLY A 139 -14.57 14.68 -13.00
N ARG A 140 -15.48 15.22 -13.82
CA ARG A 140 -16.25 16.37 -13.36
C ARG A 140 -16.94 15.94 -12.07
N VAL A 141 -16.63 16.60 -10.96
CA VAL A 141 -17.45 16.50 -9.76
C VAL A 141 -18.87 16.86 -10.23
N ARG A 142 -19.65 15.85 -10.60
CA ARG A 142 -21.04 16.07 -10.91
C ARG A 142 -21.65 16.55 -9.62
N ASP A 143 -22.04 17.81 -9.67
CA ASP A 143 -22.80 18.50 -8.65
C ASP A 143 -23.93 17.62 -8.13
N THR A 144 -23.64 16.92 -7.10
CA THR A 144 -24.67 16.51 -6.19
C THR A 144 -24.16 16.98 -4.84
N GLU A 145 -24.80 18.01 -4.31
CA GLU A 145 -24.58 18.46 -2.93
C GLU A 145 -24.55 17.26 -1.95
N ALA A 146 -25.26 16.19 -2.28
CA ALA A 146 -25.21 14.90 -1.59
C ALA A 146 -23.86 14.18 -1.66
N MET A 147 -23.02 14.40 -2.67
CA MET A 147 -21.67 13.83 -2.77
C MET A 147 -20.61 14.67 -2.02
N ALA A 148 -20.95 15.88 -1.60
CA ALA A 148 -20.00 16.83 -1.04
C ALA A 148 -19.76 16.69 0.45
N ARG A 149 -20.67 16.06 1.23
CA ARG A 149 -20.52 15.95 2.68
C ARG A 149 -19.92 14.60 3.09
N ALA A 150 -18.61 14.60 3.30
CA ALA A 150 -17.97 13.67 4.22
C ALA A 150 -18.39 14.05 5.66
N VAL A 151 -18.26 13.14 6.59
CA VAL A 151 -18.34 13.42 8.03
C VAL A 151 -17.33 14.53 8.37
N ASP A 152 -17.77 15.57 9.09
CA ASP A 152 -16.91 16.69 9.45
C ASP A 152 -15.96 16.34 10.60
N GLU A 153 -16.43 15.58 11.58
CA GLU A 153 -15.66 15.15 12.73
C GLU A 153 -15.83 13.65 13.04
N VAL A 154 -14.73 13.00 13.37
CA VAL A 154 -14.69 11.61 13.85
C VAL A 154 -14.14 11.59 15.28
N LEU A 155 -14.95 11.10 16.20
CA LEU A 155 -14.63 10.95 17.61
C LEU A 155 -14.17 9.52 17.88
N VAL A 156 -12.95 9.31 18.34
CA VAL A 156 -12.46 7.95 18.64
C VAL A 156 -12.44 7.78 20.16
N LEU A 157 -13.24 6.81 20.65
CA LEU A 157 -13.42 6.58 22.09
C LEU A 157 -12.16 5.98 22.70
N GLY A 158 -11.69 6.55 23.80
CA GLY A 158 -10.54 6.06 24.57
C GLY A 158 -9.18 6.23 23.88
N ALA A 159 -9.12 6.88 22.72
CA ALA A 159 -7.89 7.01 21.94
C ALA A 159 -6.90 8.03 22.52
N ASP A 160 -5.63 7.91 22.08
CA ASP A 160 -4.60 8.93 22.25
C ASP A 160 -4.59 9.88 21.03
N GLN A 161 -4.64 11.19 21.27
CA GLN A 161 -4.68 12.19 20.20
C GLN A 161 -3.44 12.14 19.30
N ALA A 162 -2.25 11.92 19.88
CA ALA A 162 -1.01 11.85 19.09
C ALA A 162 -1.02 10.66 18.10
N ALA A 163 -1.62 9.53 18.50
CA ALA A 163 -1.80 8.40 17.60
C ALA A 163 -2.81 8.70 16.46
N LEU A 164 -3.87 9.46 16.76
CA LEU A 164 -4.82 9.90 15.72
C LEU A 164 -4.19 10.89 14.74
N ASP A 165 -3.37 11.81 15.24
CA ASP A 165 -2.66 12.79 14.42
C ASP A 165 -1.67 12.07 13.48
N GLU A 166 -0.87 11.13 14.00
CA GLU A 166 0.02 10.26 13.21
C GLU A 166 -0.76 9.51 12.14
N GLY A 167 -1.84 8.83 12.52
CA GLY A 167 -2.68 8.06 11.60
C GLY A 167 -3.36 8.92 10.53
N THR A 168 -3.71 10.16 10.85
CA THR A 168 -4.25 11.12 9.89
C THR A 168 -3.24 11.43 8.77
N VAL A 169 -2.00 11.73 9.14
CA VAL A 169 -0.92 11.99 8.16
C VAL A 169 -0.64 10.74 7.32
N ILE A 170 -0.66 9.55 7.92
CA ILE A 170 -0.53 8.27 7.19
C ILE A 170 -1.68 8.09 6.19
N GLY A 171 -2.92 8.36 6.60
CA GLY A 171 -4.10 8.27 5.73
C GLY A 171 -4.04 9.23 4.54
N GLU A 172 -3.56 10.45 4.74
CA GLU A 172 -3.30 11.43 3.67
C GLU A 172 -2.21 10.93 2.72
N GLY A 173 -1.13 10.33 3.25
CA GLY A 173 -0.09 9.69 2.44
C GLY A 173 -0.64 8.54 1.60
N MET A 174 -1.48 7.69 2.17
CA MET A 174 -2.17 6.63 1.42
C MET A 174 -3.06 7.20 0.31
N ALA A 175 -3.79 8.29 0.56
CA ALA A 175 -4.60 8.94 -0.46
C ALA A 175 -3.73 9.48 -1.61
N PHE A 176 -2.60 10.12 -1.30
CA PHE A 176 -1.62 10.59 -2.28
C PHE A 176 -1.05 9.44 -3.13
N GLY A 177 -0.64 8.34 -2.50
CA GLY A 177 -0.18 7.13 -3.23
C GLY A 177 -1.26 6.54 -4.15
N ARG A 178 -2.53 6.56 -3.71
CA ARG A 178 -3.68 6.14 -4.52
C ARG A 178 -3.90 7.06 -5.73
N ASP A 179 -3.73 8.35 -5.56
CA ASP A 179 -3.84 9.31 -6.67
C ASP A 179 -2.77 9.03 -7.73
N LEU A 180 -1.52 8.84 -7.33
CA LEU A 180 -0.44 8.47 -8.25
C LEU A 180 -0.71 7.17 -8.99
N ALA A 181 -1.14 6.11 -8.28
CA ALA A 181 -1.39 4.80 -8.88
C ALA A 181 -2.64 4.75 -9.77
N ASN A 182 -3.69 5.55 -9.46
CA ASN A 182 -4.92 5.61 -10.25
C ASN A 182 -4.80 6.46 -11.53
N ARG A 183 -3.85 7.38 -11.60
CA ARG A 183 -3.63 8.20 -12.80
C ARG A 183 -3.24 7.32 -13.99
N SER A 184 -3.84 7.58 -15.13
CA SER A 184 -3.62 6.83 -16.37
C SER A 184 -2.22 7.06 -16.93
N ALA A 185 -1.71 6.12 -17.74
CA ALA A 185 -0.35 6.19 -18.27
C ALA A 185 -0.12 7.40 -19.20
N ASN A 186 -1.14 7.82 -19.94
CA ASN A 186 -1.05 9.02 -20.79
C ASN A 186 -0.98 10.32 -19.99
N ASP A 187 -1.28 10.29 -18.70
CA ASP A 187 -1.18 11.43 -17.78
C ASP A 187 0.05 11.31 -16.86
N LEU A 188 0.32 10.12 -16.33
CA LEU A 188 1.41 9.89 -15.38
C LEU A 188 2.42 8.86 -15.95
N TYR A 189 3.16 9.26 -16.97
CA TYR A 189 4.31 8.56 -17.53
C TYR A 189 5.61 8.91 -16.76
N PRO A 190 6.77 8.29 -17.03
CA PRO A 190 7.97 8.43 -16.19
C PRO A 190 8.36 9.87 -15.86
N ALA A 191 8.40 10.78 -16.84
CA ALA A 191 8.77 12.17 -16.59
C ALA A 191 7.74 12.92 -15.71
N ARG A 192 6.43 12.62 -15.87
CA ARG A 192 5.39 13.20 -15.02
C ARG A 192 5.41 12.68 -13.59
N MET A 193 5.81 11.41 -13.39
CA MET A 193 6.03 10.89 -12.04
C MET A 193 7.24 11.59 -11.40
N ALA A 194 8.28 11.88 -12.16
CA ALA A 194 9.42 12.64 -11.68
C ALA A 194 9.04 14.09 -11.27
N GLU A 195 8.17 14.74 -12.05
CA GLU A 195 7.62 16.06 -11.68
C GLU A 195 6.82 15.99 -10.37
N ALA A 196 5.95 14.98 -10.21
CA ALA A 196 5.19 14.78 -8.97
C ALA A 196 6.10 14.48 -7.76
N ALA A 197 7.19 13.76 -7.96
CA ALA A 197 8.17 13.50 -6.91
C ALA A 197 8.91 14.78 -6.48
N ARG A 198 9.17 15.72 -7.39
CA ARG A 198 9.79 17.01 -7.04
C ARG A 198 8.96 17.87 -6.10
N GLU A 199 7.66 17.64 -6.01
CA GLU A 199 6.82 18.31 -5.01
C GLU A 199 7.29 18.06 -3.57
N LEU A 200 7.97 16.93 -3.32
CA LEU A 200 8.52 16.58 -2.00
C LEU A 200 9.72 17.45 -1.58
N GLU A 201 10.31 18.22 -2.51
CA GLU A 201 11.31 19.23 -2.16
C GLU A 201 10.74 20.30 -1.21
N ALA A 202 9.44 20.59 -1.32
CA ALA A 202 8.72 21.47 -0.40
C ALA A 202 8.58 20.87 1.02
N ASP A 203 8.64 19.55 1.15
CA ASP A 203 8.65 18.82 2.43
C ASP A 203 10.09 18.62 2.96
N GLY A 204 11.11 19.27 2.36
CA GLY A 204 12.52 19.24 2.78
C GLY A 204 13.33 18.07 2.23
N CYS A 205 12.78 17.26 1.33
CA CYS A 205 13.50 16.16 0.70
C CYS A 205 14.46 16.65 -0.41
N THR A 206 15.53 15.91 -0.65
CA THR A 206 16.35 16.05 -1.85
C THR A 206 15.85 15.07 -2.91
N VAL A 207 15.49 15.57 -4.11
CA VAL A 207 14.98 14.74 -5.20
C VAL A 207 15.99 14.71 -6.35
N GLU A 208 16.58 13.54 -6.59
CA GLU A 208 17.48 13.28 -7.69
C GLU A 208 16.75 12.48 -8.77
N ILE A 209 16.93 12.86 -10.04
CA ILE A 209 16.31 12.18 -11.18
C ILE A 209 17.41 11.83 -12.17
N LEU A 210 17.66 10.53 -12.35
CA LEU A 210 18.57 10.06 -13.39
C LEU A 210 17.81 9.92 -14.70
N GLU A 211 18.35 10.57 -15.73
CA GLU A 211 17.87 10.45 -17.10
C GLU A 211 18.60 9.32 -17.86
N PRO A 212 18.13 8.89 -19.05
CA PRO A 212 18.71 7.75 -19.77
C PRO A 212 20.22 7.84 -19.97
N LYS A 213 20.74 9.02 -20.31
CA LYS A 213 22.21 9.21 -20.51
C LYS A 213 23.01 8.93 -19.25
N GLU A 214 22.50 9.32 -18.09
CA GLU A 214 23.16 9.06 -16.82
C GLU A 214 23.06 7.58 -16.45
N MET A 215 21.91 6.97 -16.67
CA MET A 215 21.71 5.54 -16.46
C MET A 215 22.61 4.68 -17.38
N GLU A 216 22.80 5.10 -18.65
CA GLU A 216 23.77 4.49 -19.58
C GLU A 216 25.20 4.58 -19.05
N ARG A 217 25.62 5.77 -18.60
CA ARG A 217 26.94 6.01 -18.02
C ARG A 217 27.21 5.13 -16.80
N LEU A 218 26.18 4.90 -15.97
CA LEU A 218 26.26 4.03 -14.80
C LEU A 218 26.22 2.55 -15.16
N GLY A 219 25.64 2.17 -16.30
CA GLY A 219 25.49 0.79 -16.76
C GLY A 219 24.18 0.12 -16.30
N MET A 220 23.09 0.88 -16.16
CA MET A 220 21.75 0.38 -15.80
C MET A 220 21.05 -0.24 -17.01
N GLY A 221 21.61 -1.30 -17.57
CA GLY A 221 21.11 -1.88 -18.81
C GLY A 221 19.76 -2.56 -18.69
N LEU A 222 19.44 -3.13 -17.52
CA LEU A 222 18.16 -3.81 -17.31
C LEU A 222 17.00 -2.81 -17.31
N LEU A 223 17.15 -1.70 -16.58
CA LEU A 223 16.14 -0.64 -16.54
C LEU A 223 15.93 0.00 -17.91
N LEU A 224 17.01 0.36 -18.58
CA LEU A 224 16.98 0.95 -19.92
C LEU A 224 16.35 0.00 -20.94
N GLY A 225 16.71 -1.30 -20.89
CA GLY A 225 16.20 -2.34 -21.78
C GLY A 225 14.69 -2.47 -21.75
N VAL A 226 14.09 -2.42 -20.55
CA VAL A 226 12.63 -2.48 -20.42
C VAL A 226 11.96 -1.27 -21.09
N GLY A 227 12.48 -0.07 -20.89
CA GLY A 227 11.85 1.16 -21.38
C GLY A 227 12.14 1.51 -22.84
N GLN A 228 13.06 0.82 -23.51
CA GLN A 228 13.55 1.23 -24.85
C GLN A 228 12.51 1.10 -25.98
N GLY A 229 11.43 0.34 -25.76
CA GLY A 229 10.33 0.19 -26.72
C GLY A 229 9.27 1.30 -26.62
N ALA A 230 9.29 2.09 -25.56
CA ALA A 230 8.29 3.13 -25.28
C ALA A 230 8.63 4.46 -25.94
N ALA A 231 7.61 5.31 -26.11
CA ALA A 231 7.77 6.68 -26.55
C ALA A 231 8.30 7.61 -25.44
N HIS A 232 7.97 7.30 -24.18
CA HIS A 232 8.43 8.07 -23.03
C HIS A 232 9.69 7.40 -22.44
N GLU A 233 10.73 8.19 -22.31
CA GLU A 233 12.02 7.73 -21.79
C GLU A 233 11.93 7.32 -20.32
N PRO A 234 12.68 6.28 -19.88
CA PRO A 234 12.81 5.90 -18.48
C PRO A 234 13.32 7.03 -17.58
N ARG A 235 13.01 6.94 -16.28
CA ARG A 235 13.57 7.77 -15.21
C ARG A 235 13.86 6.91 -13.99
N LEU A 236 14.99 7.15 -13.31
CA LEU A 236 15.15 6.68 -11.95
C LEU A 236 14.97 7.89 -11.03
N ILE A 237 14.01 7.80 -10.12
CA ILE A 237 13.71 8.84 -9.14
C ILE A 237 14.23 8.40 -7.79
N ALA A 238 15.06 9.22 -7.15
CA ALA A 238 15.52 9.01 -5.79
C ALA A 238 15.12 10.21 -4.92
N ILE A 239 14.51 9.91 -3.78
CA ILE A 239 14.03 10.89 -2.81
C ILE A 239 14.73 10.60 -1.49
N LYS A 240 15.66 11.47 -1.08
CA LYS A 240 16.41 11.38 0.16
C LYS A 240 15.81 12.34 1.19
N LEU A 241 15.46 11.83 2.37
CA LEU A 241 15.08 12.67 3.49
C LEU A 241 16.33 13.35 4.09
N PRO A 242 16.17 14.46 4.85
CA PRO A 242 17.30 15.12 5.52
C PRO A 242 18.19 14.18 6.33
N GLY A 243 17.61 13.22 7.04
CA GLY A 243 18.33 12.22 7.82
C GLY A 243 19.20 11.26 7.02
N TRP A 244 19.04 11.16 5.70
CA TRP A 244 19.87 10.32 4.86
C TRP A 244 21.35 10.70 4.91
N GLU A 245 21.65 12.01 4.91
CA GLU A 245 23.01 12.53 4.90
C GLU A 245 23.58 12.73 6.32
N THR A 246 22.71 13.00 7.30
CA THR A 246 23.10 13.38 8.66
C THR A 246 22.93 12.27 9.69
N GLY A 247 22.25 11.18 9.32
CA GLY A 247 21.95 10.04 10.16
C GLY A 247 23.16 9.20 10.56
N ASP A 248 22.91 8.17 11.34
CA ASP A 248 23.91 7.16 11.70
C ASP A 248 24.33 6.31 10.49
N ASP A 249 25.16 5.29 10.72
CA ASP A 249 25.62 4.38 9.65
C ASP A 249 24.50 3.48 9.10
N ARG A 250 23.29 3.49 9.71
CA ARG A 250 22.14 2.72 9.25
C ARG A 250 21.28 3.55 8.32
N ARG A 251 21.08 3.07 7.09
CA ARG A 251 20.33 3.75 6.05
C ARG A 251 19.35 2.80 5.39
N LEU A 252 18.07 3.17 5.39
CA LEU A 252 16.99 2.38 4.80
C LEU A 252 16.68 2.88 3.39
N ALA A 253 16.78 2.02 2.38
CA ALA A 253 16.22 2.28 1.06
C ALA A 253 14.91 1.52 0.87
N ILE A 254 13.85 2.22 0.44
CA ILE A 254 12.60 1.63 -0.01
C ILE A 254 12.52 1.78 -1.53
N VAL A 255 12.43 0.67 -2.26
CA VAL A 255 12.50 0.63 -3.73
C VAL A 255 11.14 0.19 -4.28
N GLY A 256 10.54 0.95 -5.19
CA GLY A 256 9.19 0.67 -5.67
C GLY A 256 9.11 0.43 -7.17
N LYS A 257 8.56 -0.70 -7.61
CA LYS A 257 8.30 -0.97 -9.04
C LYS A 257 7.45 0.14 -9.65
N GLY A 258 7.93 0.72 -10.76
CA GLY A 258 7.34 1.86 -11.43
C GLY A 258 7.06 1.66 -12.92
N VAL A 259 6.30 0.64 -13.29
CA VAL A 259 5.86 0.44 -14.67
C VAL A 259 4.59 1.23 -14.90
N CYS A 260 4.68 2.39 -15.58
CA CYS A 260 3.55 3.30 -15.80
C CYS A 260 2.43 2.65 -16.60
N PHE A 261 2.79 1.82 -17.55
CA PHE A 261 1.90 0.92 -18.27
C PHE A 261 2.66 -0.34 -18.68
N ASP A 262 2.10 -1.49 -18.39
CA ASP A 262 2.67 -2.79 -18.73
C ASP A 262 1.81 -3.52 -19.77
N SER A 263 2.25 -3.45 -21.03
CA SER A 263 1.66 -4.24 -22.10
C SER A 263 2.23 -5.67 -22.21
N GLY A 264 3.29 -5.96 -21.42
CA GLY A 264 4.12 -7.14 -21.56
C GLY A 264 5.28 -6.96 -22.55
N GLY A 265 5.33 -5.86 -23.29
CA GLY A 265 6.31 -5.64 -24.35
C GLY A 265 6.07 -6.57 -25.55
N ILE A 266 7.13 -7.18 -26.09
CA ILE A 266 7.03 -8.18 -27.17
C ILE A 266 6.30 -9.45 -26.71
N SER A 267 6.49 -9.86 -25.45
CA SER A 267 5.69 -10.94 -24.80
C SER A 267 4.32 -10.40 -24.39
N ILE A 268 3.51 -9.98 -25.34
CA ILE A 268 2.31 -9.17 -25.15
C ILE A 268 1.25 -9.85 -24.30
N LYS A 269 0.67 -9.12 -23.35
CA LYS A 269 -0.45 -9.58 -22.52
C LYS A 269 -1.74 -9.74 -23.34
N PRO A 270 -2.70 -10.59 -22.91
CA PRO A 270 -4.06 -10.57 -23.43
C PRO A 270 -4.71 -9.19 -23.29
N ALA A 271 -5.56 -8.81 -24.25
CA ALA A 271 -6.27 -7.53 -24.21
C ALA A 271 -7.22 -7.39 -23.01
N GLU A 272 -7.78 -8.52 -22.54
CA GLU A 272 -8.65 -8.57 -21.37
C GLU A 272 -7.86 -8.19 -20.10
N GLY A 273 -8.34 -7.20 -19.38
CA GLY A 273 -7.69 -6.69 -18.15
C GLY A 273 -6.45 -5.81 -18.39
N MET A 274 -5.94 -5.68 -19.61
CA MET A 274 -4.73 -4.89 -19.89
C MET A 274 -4.91 -3.42 -19.47
N GLY A 275 -6.11 -2.86 -19.54
CA GLY A 275 -6.38 -1.46 -19.11
C GLY A 275 -6.13 -1.22 -17.62
N ASP A 276 -6.17 -2.26 -16.79
CA ASP A 276 -5.84 -2.16 -15.36
C ASP A 276 -4.31 -2.12 -15.13
N MET A 277 -3.48 -2.46 -16.13
CA MET A 277 -2.00 -2.42 -16.04
C MET A 277 -1.43 -1.01 -15.85
N LYS A 278 -2.25 0.02 -15.88
CA LYS A 278 -1.88 1.36 -15.41
C LYS A 278 -1.48 1.39 -13.92
N HIS A 279 -1.93 0.42 -13.13
CA HIS A 279 -1.59 0.32 -11.70
C HIS A 279 -0.25 -0.37 -11.42
N ASP A 280 0.46 -0.83 -12.45
CA ASP A 280 1.73 -1.55 -12.30
C ASP A 280 2.90 -0.67 -11.82
N LYS A 281 2.60 0.57 -11.51
CA LYS A 281 3.44 1.55 -10.81
C LYS A 281 3.08 1.73 -9.34
N SER A 282 2.22 0.87 -8.78
CA SER A 282 1.75 1.01 -7.38
C SER A 282 2.89 0.88 -6.38
N GLY A 283 3.93 0.12 -6.66
CA GLY A 283 5.15 0.05 -5.84
C GLY A 283 5.84 1.42 -5.75
N ALA A 284 6.09 2.06 -6.90
CA ALA A 284 6.66 3.41 -6.96
C ALA A 284 5.78 4.44 -6.24
N ALA A 285 4.47 4.39 -6.48
CA ALA A 285 3.51 5.25 -5.80
C ALA A 285 3.55 5.08 -4.28
N ALA A 286 3.70 3.83 -3.80
CA ALA A 286 3.79 3.53 -2.37
C ALA A 286 5.06 4.10 -1.73
N VAL A 287 6.24 3.92 -2.36
CA VAL A 287 7.50 4.42 -1.77
C VAL A 287 7.59 5.95 -1.81
N ILE A 288 7.09 6.60 -2.88
CA ILE A 288 7.03 8.06 -2.97
C ILE A 288 6.07 8.62 -1.90
N ALA A 289 4.91 8.00 -1.73
CA ALA A 289 3.95 8.40 -0.71
C ALA A 289 4.46 8.17 0.72
N ALA A 290 5.16 7.05 0.95
CA ALA A 290 5.79 6.77 2.24
C ALA A 290 6.88 7.80 2.56
N ALA A 291 7.76 8.13 1.60
CA ALA A 291 8.80 9.16 1.79
C ALA A 291 8.19 10.51 2.16
N ARG A 292 7.17 10.97 1.44
CA ARG A 292 6.44 12.20 1.77
C ARG A 292 5.85 12.18 3.19
N THR A 293 5.25 11.05 3.54
CA THR A 293 4.60 10.89 4.86
C THR A 293 5.64 10.92 5.99
N VAL A 294 6.76 10.19 5.80
CA VAL A 294 7.85 10.16 6.80
C VAL A 294 8.52 11.53 6.90
N ALA A 295 8.73 12.25 5.79
CA ALA A 295 9.28 13.61 5.81
C ALA A 295 8.44 14.57 6.67
N ARG A 296 7.11 14.40 6.69
CA ARG A 296 6.21 15.19 7.52
C ARG A 296 6.16 14.76 9.00
N LEU A 297 6.41 13.47 9.29
CA LEU A 297 6.34 12.93 10.65
C LEU A 297 7.70 12.92 11.35
N ALA A 298 8.77 12.57 10.62
CA ALA A 298 10.12 12.39 11.18
C ALA A 298 11.18 12.64 10.07
N PRO A 299 11.43 13.90 9.69
CA PRO A 299 12.33 14.26 8.57
C PRO A 299 13.77 13.77 8.77
N GLU A 300 14.22 13.58 10.01
CA GLU A 300 15.56 13.08 10.34
C GLU A 300 15.71 11.55 10.17
N THR A 301 14.69 10.87 9.66
CA THR A 301 14.79 9.44 9.35
C THR A 301 15.82 9.21 8.22
N PRO A 302 16.80 8.28 8.38
CA PRO A 302 17.78 7.98 7.35
C PRO A 302 17.16 7.12 6.22
N LEU A 303 16.24 7.72 5.48
CA LEU A 303 15.39 7.09 4.46
C LEU A 303 15.69 7.63 3.07
N MET A 304 15.81 6.72 2.11
CA MET A 304 15.78 7.01 0.68
C MET A 304 14.67 6.18 0.01
N ALA A 305 13.80 6.83 -0.76
CA ALA A 305 12.86 6.15 -1.65
C ALA A 305 13.39 6.16 -3.08
N VAL A 306 13.35 5.01 -3.75
CA VAL A 306 13.84 4.85 -5.13
C VAL A 306 12.72 4.27 -6.00
N ALA A 307 12.42 4.96 -7.11
CA ALA A 307 11.38 4.55 -8.05
C ALA A 307 11.94 4.48 -9.48
N PRO A 308 12.26 3.27 -9.99
CA PRO A 308 12.60 3.05 -11.38
C PRO A 308 11.33 3.13 -12.23
N MET A 309 11.21 4.18 -13.06
CA MET A 309 10.01 4.47 -13.84
C MET A 309 10.22 4.14 -15.30
N VAL A 310 9.36 3.30 -15.86
CA VAL A 310 9.37 2.88 -17.28
C VAL A 310 7.94 2.72 -17.82
N GLU A 311 7.83 2.56 -19.13
CA GLU A 311 6.69 1.92 -19.80
C GLU A 311 7.19 0.66 -20.52
N ASN A 312 6.53 -0.46 -20.35
CA ASN A 312 6.87 -1.71 -21.05
C ASN A 312 5.97 -1.87 -22.28
N MET A 313 6.48 -1.44 -23.42
CA MET A 313 5.71 -1.34 -24.67
C MET A 313 6.35 -2.12 -25.81
N PRO A 314 5.55 -2.71 -26.73
CA PRO A 314 6.06 -3.18 -28.00
C PRO A 314 6.47 -1.97 -28.87
N GLY A 315 7.54 -2.13 -29.64
CA GLY A 315 8.03 -1.06 -30.52
C GLY A 315 9.18 -1.54 -31.39
N GLY A 316 9.61 -0.70 -32.32
CA GLY A 316 10.72 -1.03 -33.23
C GLY A 316 12.06 -1.24 -32.50
N ASN A 317 12.21 -0.59 -31.34
CA ASN A 317 13.41 -0.68 -30.49
C ASN A 317 13.20 -1.55 -29.24
N ALA A 318 12.02 -2.16 -29.09
CA ALA A 318 11.68 -2.91 -27.87
C ALA A 318 12.64 -4.08 -27.62
N GLN A 319 12.92 -4.34 -26.35
CA GLN A 319 13.63 -5.51 -25.88
C GLN A 319 12.92 -6.79 -26.35
N ARG A 320 13.68 -7.78 -26.79
CA ARG A 320 13.13 -9.01 -27.38
C ARG A 320 13.47 -10.22 -26.52
N PRO A 321 12.63 -11.22 -26.49
CA PRO A 321 13.03 -12.53 -25.98
C PRO A 321 14.29 -13.03 -26.71
N GLY A 322 15.32 -13.46 -25.92
CA GLY A 322 16.64 -13.83 -26.41
C GLY A 322 17.70 -12.73 -26.34
N ASP A 323 17.33 -11.49 -26.07
CA ASP A 323 18.31 -10.43 -25.84
C ASP A 323 19.08 -10.69 -24.51
N VAL A 324 20.39 -10.46 -24.53
CA VAL A 324 21.24 -10.52 -23.32
C VAL A 324 21.63 -9.13 -22.92
N VAL A 325 21.32 -8.76 -21.68
CA VAL A 325 21.49 -7.40 -21.16
C VAL A 325 22.38 -7.43 -19.92
N LYS A 326 23.27 -6.46 -19.80
CA LYS A 326 24.15 -6.32 -18.62
C LYS A 326 23.48 -5.45 -17.57
N ALA A 327 23.38 -5.97 -16.36
CA ALA A 327 22.88 -5.28 -15.18
C ALA A 327 23.93 -4.32 -14.58
N LEU A 328 23.47 -3.40 -13.72
CA LEU A 328 24.32 -2.47 -13.00
C LEU A 328 25.40 -3.17 -12.14
N ASN A 329 25.08 -4.30 -11.51
CA ASN A 329 26.05 -5.09 -10.74
C ASN A 329 27.09 -5.85 -11.60
N GLY A 330 26.93 -5.83 -12.92
CA GLY A 330 27.82 -6.46 -13.88
C GLY A 330 27.37 -7.83 -14.39
N MET A 331 26.35 -8.44 -13.78
CA MET A 331 25.76 -9.69 -14.25
C MET A 331 25.09 -9.51 -15.62
N THR A 332 25.13 -10.57 -16.41
CA THR A 332 24.39 -10.65 -17.67
C THR A 332 23.08 -11.39 -17.47
N VAL A 333 21.99 -10.86 -18.03
CA VAL A 333 20.66 -11.45 -17.94
C VAL A 333 20.11 -11.71 -19.34
N GLU A 334 19.80 -12.96 -19.64
CA GLU A 334 19.06 -13.31 -20.85
C GLU A 334 17.57 -13.05 -20.60
N VAL A 335 16.96 -12.20 -21.41
CA VAL A 335 15.55 -11.88 -21.34
C VAL A 335 14.77 -12.93 -22.10
N THR A 336 14.21 -13.90 -21.41
CA THR A 336 13.38 -14.95 -22.03
C THR A 336 11.90 -14.58 -22.11
N ASN A 337 11.48 -13.60 -21.27
CA ASN A 337 10.11 -13.10 -21.24
C ASN A 337 10.10 -11.60 -20.91
N THR A 338 9.68 -10.75 -21.84
CA THR A 338 9.61 -9.31 -21.64
C THR A 338 8.49 -8.86 -20.70
N ASP A 339 7.53 -9.74 -20.36
CA ASP A 339 6.48 -9.52 -19.34
C ASP A 339 6.96 -9.86 -17.92
N ALA A 340 8.24 -10.14 -17.76
CA ALA A 340 8.94 -10.22 -16.47
C ALA A 340 9.90 -9.03 -16.29
N GLU A 341 9.44 -7.85 -16.57
CA GLU A 341 10.14 -6.56 -16.64
C GLU A 341 10.36 -5.93 -15.26
N GLY A 342 9.37 -6.08 -14.36
CA GLY A 342 9.40 -5.45 -13.04
C GLY A 342 10.64 -5.83 -12.23
N ARG A 343 11.04 -7.11 -12.27
CA ARG A 343 12.25 -7.59 -11.61
C ARG A 343 13.54 -7.05 -12.23
N LEU A 344 13.52 -6.73 -13.53
CA LEU A 344 14.67 -6.16 -14.22
C LEU A 344 14.92 -4.72 -13.76
N ILE A 345 13.88 -3.89 -13.70
CA ILE A 345 14.04 -2.51 -13.24
C ILE A 345 14.37 -2.42 -11.75
N LEU A 346 13.82 -3.34 -10.94
CA LEU A 346 14.14 -3.43 -9.51
C LEU A 346 15.58 -3.85 -9.27
N ALA A 347 16.12 -4.79 -10.06
CA ALA A 347 17.48 -5.26 -9.95
C ALA A 347 18.51 -4.11 -10.06
N ASP A 348 18.41 -3.28 -11.10
CA ASP A 348 19.28 -2.11 -11.25
C ASP A 348 19.04 -1.07 -10.16
N ALA A 349 17.78 -0.82 -9.78
CA ALA A 349 17.42 0.16 -8.76
C ALA A 349 17.94 -0.22 -7.36
N MET A 350 17.82 -1.48 -6.95
CA MET A 350 18.35 -1.96 -5.66
C MET A 350 19.87 -1.91 -5.62
N THR A 351 20.53 -2.38 -6.70
CA THR A 351 22.00 -2.27 -6.83
C THR A 351 22.45 -0.81 -6.74
N TRP A 352 21.71 0.11 -7.36
CA TRP A 352 22.01 1.54 -7.28
C TRP A 352 21.83 2.09 -5.86
N ALA A 353 20.73 1.70 -5.18
CA ALA A 353 20.47 2.13 -3.81
C ALA A 353 21.59 1.68 -2.84
N GLU A 354 22.13 0.48 -3.00
CA GLU A 354 23.30 0.03 -2.23
C GLU A 354 24.54 0.88 -2.51
N ARG A 355 24.79 1.25 -3.77
CA ARG A 355 25.92 2.13 -4.13
C ARG A 355 25.78 3.53 -3.53
N GLU A 356 24.56 4.01 -3.34
CA GLU A 356 24.26 5.27 -2.63
C GLU A 356 24.37 5.14 -1.10
N GLY A 357 24.71 3.96 -0.59
CA GLY A 357 24.99 3.73 0.83
C GLY A 357 23.84 3.12 1.63
N ALA A 358 22.83 2.55 0.98
CA ALA A 358 21.79 1.80 1.69
C ALA A 358 22.38 0.60 2.44
N THR A 359 22.05 0.44 3.71
CA THR A 359 22.46 -0.69 4.54
C THR A 359 21.34 -1.71 4.73
N HIS A 360 20.11 -1.30 4.44
CA HIS A 360 18.90 -2.13 4.46
C HIS A 360 18.02 -1.75 3.28
N VAL A 361 17.44 -2.74 2.63
CA VAL A 361 16.57 -2.53 1.46
C VAL A 361 15.23 -3.21 1.69
N VAL A 362 14.15 -2.53 1.31
CA VAL A 362 12.82 -3.13 1.13
C VAL A 362 12.33 -2.75 -0.25
N ASP A 363 12.06 -3.74 -1.10
CA ASP A 363 11.40 -3.46 -2.37
C ASP A 363 9.92 -3.85 -2.36
N VAL A 364 9.11 -3.07 -3.06
CA VAL A 364 7.66 -3.24 -3.15
C VAL A 364 7.23 -3.25 -4.61
N ALA A 365 6.54 -4.29 -5.02
CA ALA A 365 6.17 -4.45 -6.41
C ALA A 365 4.83 -5.17 -6.61
N THR A 366 4.10 -4.77 -7.64
CA THR A 366 3.06 -5.56 -8.28
C THR A 366 3.75 -6.58 -9.20
N LEU A 367 4.39 -7.60 -8.59
CA LEU A 367 5.38 -8.38 -9.34
C LEU A 367 4.80 -9.60 -10.03
N THR A 368 3.94 -10.36 -9.34
CA THR A 368 3.54 -11.66 -9.87
C THR A 368 2.03 -11.89 -9.81
N GLY A 369 1.45 -12.39 -10.91
CA GLY A 369 0.08 -12.90 -10.87
C GLY A 369 -0.08 -14.13 -9.94
N ALA A 370 1.01 -14.85 -9.68
CA ALA A 370 1.01 -15.98 -8.75
C ALA A 370 0.70 -15.58 -7.31
N GLN A 371 1.04 -14.38 -6.89
CA GLN A 371 0.69 -13.82 -5.60
C GLN A 371 -0.84 -13.72 -5.44
N ALA A 372 -1.54 -13.21 -6.44
CA ALA A 372 -3.00 -13.16 -6.45
C ALA A 372 -3.65 -14.54 -6.35
N VAL A 373 -3.09 -15.54 -7.05
CA VAL A 373 -3.57 -16.92 -7.01
C VAL A 373 -3.37 -17.55 -5.64
N ALA A 374 -2.24 -17.25 -4.97
CA ALA A 374 -1.90 -17.83 -3.68
C ALA A 374 -2.66 -17.20 -2.51
N PHE A 375 -2.86 -15.88 -2.51
CA PHE A 375 -3.31 -15.13 -1.34
C PHE A 375 -4.61 -14.33 -1.55
N GLY A 376 -5.10 -14.20 -2.77
CA GLY A 376 -6.26 -13.34 -3.07
C GLY A 376 -5.97 -11.85 -2.78
N GLU A 377 -7.02 -11.07 -2.51
CA GLU A 377 -6.96 -9.59 -2.44
C GLU A 377 -6.57 -9.02 -1.06
N GLN A 378 -6.33 -9.86 -0.04
CA GLN A 378 -6.23 -9.40 1.35
C GLN A 378 -4.81 -9.42 1.91
N VAL A 379 -3.96 -10.27 1.38
CA VAL A 379 -2.65 -10.60 1.94
C VAL A 379 -1.57 -10.33 0.92
N SER A 380 -0.54 -9.56 1.28
CA SER A 380 0.68 -9.42 0.49
C SER A 380 1.69 -10.49 0.89
N ALA A 381 2.45 -10.99 -0.08
CA ALA A 381 3.55 -11.90 0.22
C ALA A 381 4.82 -11.11 0.52
N TYR A 382 5.65 -11.58 1.47
CA TYR A 382 7.00 -11.05 1.58
C TYR A 382 8.05 -12.15 1.71
N PHE A 383 9.27 -11.83 1.28
CA PHE A 383 10.45 -12.67 1.30
C PHE A 383 11.59 -11.90 1.93
N ALA A 384 12.38 -12.54 2.78
CA ALA A 384 13.39 -11.84 3.57
C ALA A 384 14.74 -12.55 3.59
N ARG A 385 15.79 -11.76 3.64
CA ARG A 385 17.15 -12.18 3.94
C ARG A 385 17.90 -11.02 4.62
N PRO A 386 18.37 -11.15 5.89
CA PRO A 386 18.09 -12.28 6.80
C PRO A 386 16.66 -12.26 7.35
N ARG A 387 16.28 -13.32 8.07
CA ARG A 387 14.90 -13.50 8.56
C ARG A 387 14.49 -12.45 9.59
N ASP A 388 15.37 -12.05 10.48
CA ASP A 388 15.10 -11.05 11.50
C ASP A 388 14.71 -9.69 10.90
N TRP A 389 15.30 -9.32 9.75
CA TRP A 389 14.86 -8.15 9.00
C TRP A 389 13.43 -8.31 8.45
N GLY A 390 13.09 -9.51 7.99
CA GLY A 390 11.73 -9.84 7.57
C GLY A 390 10.71 -9.76 8.69
N GLU A 391 11.05 -10.26 9.88
CA GLU A 391 10.21 -10.19 11.07
C GLU A 391 9.89 -8.74 11.45
N ARG A 392 10.85 -7.81 11.32
CA ARG A 392 10.62 -6.37 11.53
C ARG A 392 9.65 -5.77 10.50
N VAL A 393 9.81 -6.11 9.22
CA VAL A 393 8.90 -5.65 8.17
C VAL A 393 7.49 -6.19 8.40
N GLY A 394 7.37 -7.47 8.77
CA GLY A 394 6.09 -8.08 9.12
C GLY A 394 5.41 -7.43 10.31
N ALA A 395 6.16 -7.14 11.38
CA ALA A 395 5.66 -6.45 12.57
C ALA A 395 5.20 -5.02 12.25
N ALA A 396 5.95 -4.28 11.43
CA ALA A 396 5.57 -2.95 11.00
C ALA A 396 4.28 -2.97 10.16
N ALA A 397 4.10 -3.97 9.30
CA ALA A 397 2.88 -4.16 8.53
C ALA A 397 1.67 -4.45 9.44
N GLU A 398 1.82 -5.34 10.43
CA GLU A 398 0.77 -5.65 11.39
C GLU A 398 0.37 -4.41 12.20
N ALA A 399 1.36 -3.66 12.72
CA ALA A 399 1.15 -2.41 13.45
C ALA A 399 0.46 -1.33 12.61
N ALA A 400 0.73 -1.29 11.29
CA ALA A 400 0.08 -0.39 10.34
C ALA A 400 -1.29 -0.87 9.85
N GLY A 401 -1.77 -2.02 10.32
CA GLY A 401 -3.03 -2.60 9.86
C GLY A 401 -2.98 -3.13 8.43
N GLU A 402 -1.84 -3.66 8.00
CA GLU A 402 -1.66 -4.39 6.75
C GLU A 402 -1.32 -5.84 7.02
N TRP A 403 -1.73 -6.72 6.13
CA TRP A 403 -1.51 -8.14 6.31
C TRP A 403 -0.47 -8.64 5.34
N PHE A 404 0.77 -8.81 5.84
CA PHE A 404 1.86 -9.42 5.11
C PHE A 404 2.11 -10.84 5.62
N TRP A 405 2.44 -11.75 4.70
CA TRP A 405 2.72 -13.15 5.02
C TRP A 405 4.07 -13.57 4.50
N GLU A 406 4.92 -14.09 5.39
CA GLU A 406 6.26 -14.56 5.04
C GLU A 406 6.20 -15.80 4.13
N MET A 407 6.97 -15.75 3.06
CA MET A 407 7.18 -16.85 2.14
C MET A 407 8.64 -17.30 2.16
N PRO A 408 8.91 -18.62 1.96
CA PRO A 408 10.28 -19.11 2.00
C PRO A 408 11.08 -18.66 0.78
N LEU A 409 12.34 -18.26 0.97
CA LEU A 409 13.35 -18.19 -0.08
C LEU A 409 13.96 -19.58 -0.25
N VAL A 410 13.64 -20.26 -1.35
CA VAL A 410 14.12 -21.63 -1.64
C VAL A 410 15.33 -21.53 -2.56
N ALA A 411 16.53 -21.71 -2.01
CA ALA A 411 17.79 -21.54 -2.73
C ALA A 411 17.93 -22.46 -3.96
N GLU A 412 17.37 -23.67 -3.88
CA GLU A 412 17.39 -24.65 -4.96
C GLU A 412 16.68 -24.13 -6.24
N TYR A 413 15.74 -23.18 -6.08
CA TYR A 413 15.06 -22.59 -7.24
C TYR A 413 15.96 -21.67 -8.08
N ARG A 414 17.16 -21.32 -7.59
CA ARG A 414 18.14 -20.57 -8.36
C ARG A 414 18.51 -21.26 -9.69
N THR A 415 18.56 -22.59 -9.71
CA THR A 415 18.83 -23.37 -10.92
C THR A 415 17.78 -23.18 -12.02
N SER A 416 16.57 -22.72 -11.67
CA SER A 416 15.53 -22.40 -12.66
C SER A 416 15.87 -21.17 -13.51
N TYR A 417 16.90 -20.45 -13.15
CA TYR A 417 17.38 -19.24 -13.82
C TYR A 417 18.71 -19.43 -14.55
N ASP A 418 19.23 -20.66 -14.63
CA ASP A 418 20.45 -20.92 -15.38
C ASP A 418 20.22 -20.64 -16.87
N SER A 419 21.16 -19.91 -17.49
CA SER A 419 21.18 -19.61 -18.92
C SER A 419 22.39 -20.25 -19.58
N PRO A 420 22.29 -20.79 -20.80
CA PRO A 420 23.45 -21.20 -21.57
C PRO A 420 24.19 -20.02 -22.21
N HIS A 421 23.64 -18.80 -22.17
CA HIS A 421 24.16 -17.63 -22.89
C HIS A 421 24.50 -16.43 -22.00
N ALA A 422 24.02 -16.44 -20.73
CA ALA A 422 24.20 -15.38 -19.77
C ALA A 422 24.40 -15.96 -18.36
N ASP A 423 24.65 -15.12 -17.36
CA ASP A 423 24.75 -15.58 -15.96
C ASP A 423 23.40 -16.11 -15.44
N ILE A 424 22.28 -15.49 -15.87
CA ILE A 424 20.92 -15.92 -15.52
C ILE A 424 19.91 -15.53 -16.61
N VAL A 425 18.73 -16.20 -16.59
CA VAL A 425 17.53 -15.75 -17.34
C VAL A 425 16.65 -14.88 -16.45
N ASN A 426 15.81 -14.02 -17.03
CA ASN A 426 14.87 -13.20 -16.24
C ASN A 426 13.59 -13.93 -15.83
N SER A 427 13.25 -15.04 -16.48
CA SER A 427 12.03 -15.79 -16.22
C SER A 427 12.26 -17.29 -16.31
N GLY A 428 11.92 -18.01 -15.24
CA GLY A 428 11.96 -19.46 -15.16
C GLY A 428 10.61 -20.11 -15.46
N SER A 429 10.47 -21.40 -15.08
CA SER A 429 9.21 -22.13 -15.22
C SER A 429 8.10 -21.51 -14.35
N ARG A 430 6.83 -21.75 -14.74
CA ARG A 430 5.64 -21.19 -14.08
C ARG A 430 5.47 -21.68 -12.64
N ASP A 431 5.86 -22.92 -12.35
CA ASP A 431 5.72 -23.52 -11.02
C ASP A 431 6.58 -22.78 -10.02
N GLY A 432 6.02 -22.40 -8.88
CA GLY A 432 6.72 -21.64 -7.85
C GLY A 432 7.16 -20.23 -8.27
N SER A 433 6.55 -19.65 -9.32
CA SER A 433 6.97 -18.36 -9.90
C SER A 433 6.95 -17.20 -8.89
N LEU A 434 6.08 -17.25 -7.87
CA LEU A 434 6.08 -16.29 -6.77
C LEU A 434 7.42 -16.31 -6.01
N ILE A 435 7.86 -17.49 -5.55
CA ILE A 435 9.12 -17.67 -4.83
C ILE A 435 10.33 -17.40 -5.74
N LYS A 436 10.29 -17.95 -6.95
CA LYS A 436 11.36 -17.77 -7.94
C LYS A 436 11.63 -16.30 -8.26
N SER A 437 10.57 -15.48 -8.34
CA SER A 437 10.74 -14.04 -8.59
C SER A 437 11.54 -13.36 -7.50
N ALA A 438 11.30 -13.71 -6.24
CA ALA A 438 12.11 -13.23 -5.11
C ALA A 438 13.55 -13.78 -5.15
N VAL A 439 13.75 -15.06 -5.54
CA VAL A 439 15.09 -15.64 -5.72
C VAL A 439 15.87 -14.87 -6.78
N PHE A 440 15.26 -14.51 -7.90
CA PHE A 440 15.91 -13.67 -8.92
C PHE A 440 16.33 -12.31 -8.33
N LEU A 441 15.43 -11.59 -7.65
CA LEU A 441 15.76 -10.30 -7.05
C LEU A 441 16.90 -10.38 -6.05
N GLY A 442 16.96 -11.47 -5.28
CA GLY A 442 18.02 -11.74 -4.32
C GLY A 442 19.45 -11.78 -4.89
N GLU A 443 19.62 -12.00 -6.22
CA GLU A 443 20.93 -11.98 -6.89
C GLU A 443 21.50 -10.55 -7.04
N PHE A 444 20.66 -9.52 -6.90
CA PHE A 444 21.02 -8.13 -7.15
C PHE A 444 21.13 -7.27 -5.88
N VAL A 445 20.98 -7.88 -4.71
CA VAL A 445 21.05 -7.20 -3.42
C VAL A 445 21.98 -7.96 -2.47
N THR A 446 22.86 -7.23 -1.75
CA THR A 446 23.89 -7.83 -0.87
C THR A 446 23.67 -7.50 0.61
N VAL A 447 22.94 -6.44 0.91
CA VAL A 447 22.57 -6.02 2.26
C VAL A 447 21.29 -6.75 2.76
N PRO A 448 20.93 -6.63 4.05
CA PRO A 448 19.61 -7.04 4.55
C PRO A 448 18.49 -6.54 3.66
N TRP A 449 17.63 -7.46 3.19
CA TRP A 449 16.65 -7.18 2.15
C TRP A 449 15.33 -7.91 2.40
N VAL A 450 14.24 -7.21 2.06
CA VAL A 450 12.89 -7.77 1.99
C VAL A 450 12.24 -7.37 0.66
N HIS A 451 11.70 -8.35 -0.04
CA HIS A 451 10.78 -8.15 -1.16
C HIS A 451 9.32 -8.27 -0.70
N VAL A 452 8.49 -7.30 -1.04
CA VAL A 452 7.04 -7.33 -0.77
C VAL A 452 6.28 -7.34 -2.10
N ASP A 453 5.61 -8.45 -2.39
CA ASP A 453 4.75 -8.58 -3.57
C ASP A 453 3.32 -8.17 -3.22
N ILE A 454 2.89 -7.04 -3.78
CA ILE A 454 1.57 -6.42 -3.58
C ILE A 454 0.65 -6.57 -4.79
N ALA A 455 0.93 -7.51 -5.70
CA ALA A 455 0.22 -7.61 -6.97
C ALA A 455 -1.30 -7.63 -6.85
N SER A 456 -1.86 -8.33 -5.86
CA SER A 456 -3.31 -8.40 -5.65
C SER A 456 -3.85 -7.39 -4.64
N THR A 457 -3.02 -6.91 -3.71
CA THR A 457 -3.45 -5.98 -2.66
C THR A 457 -3.41 -4.53 -3.10
N ALA A 458 -2.65 -4.21 -4.16
CA ALA A 458 -2.46 -2.85 -4.66
C ALA A 458 -3.70 -2.27 -5.36
N TYR A 459 -4.60 -3.12 -5.88
CA TYR A 459 -5.70 -2.67 -6.74
C TYR A 459 -6.97 -3.50 -6.52
N LEU A 460 -8.09 -2.83 -6.23
CA LEU A 460 -9.41 -3.45 -6.14
C LEU A 460 -10.06 -3.47 -7.52
N THR A 461 -10.41 -4.65 -8.02
CA THR A 461 -11.11 -4.85 -9.30
C THR A 461 -12.59 -4.48 -9.22
N SER A 462 -13.15 -4.45 -8.01
CA SER A 462 -14.54 -4.06 -7.72
C SER A 462 -14.61 -3.20 -6.46
N GLU A 463 -15.73 -2.49 -6.30
CA GLU A 463 -16.02 -1.76 -5.08
C GLU A 463 -16.17 -2.69 -3.88
N LYS A 464 -15.60 -2.30 -2.74
CA LYS A 464 -15.70 -3.01 -1.45
C LYS A 464 -16.29 -2.06 -0.39
N PRO A 465 -16.85 -2.58 0.72
CA PRO A 465 -17.36 -1.73 1.79
C PRO A 465 -16.35 -0.72 2.34
N TYR A 466 -15.05 -1.06 2.30
CA TYR A 466 -13.93 -0.25 2.80
C TYR A 466 -13.17 0.56 1.73
N GLY A 467 -13.53 0.45 0.45
CA GLY A 467 -12.82 1.18 -0.61
C GLY A 467 -13.46 1.07 -1.99
N PRO A 468 -13.29 2.11 -2.84
CA PRO A 468 -13.74 2.07 -4.23
C PRO A 468 -12.84 1.17 -5.09
N LYS A 469 -13.34 0.73 -6.26
CA LYS A 469 -12.49 0.15 -7.32
C LYS A 469 -11.31 1.07 -7.60
N GLY A 470 -10.12 0.49 -7.78
CA GLY A 470 -8.89 1.22 -8.06
C GLY A 470 -7.79 0.96 -7.03
N ALA A 471 -6.76 1.78 -7.05
CA ALA A 471 -5.61 1.66 -6.15
C ALA A 471 -6.00 1.75 -4.68
N THR A 472 -5.36 0.93 -3.85
CA THR A 472 -5.65 0.80 -2.42
C THR A 472 -4.76 1.64 -1.52
N GLY A 473 -3.55 2.01 -1.99
CA GLY A 473 -2.46 2.54 -1.17
C GLY A 473 -1.77 1.47 -0.33
N SER A 474 -1.82 0.20 -0.76
CA SER A 474 -1.10 -0.92 -0.11
C SER A 474 0.37 -0.61 0.06
N ALA A 475 0.96 -1.08 1.13
CA ALA A 475 2.32 -0.90 1.62
C ALA A 475 2.67 0.51 2.12
N VAL A 476 1.92 1.57 1.82
CA VAL A 476 2.26 2.93 2.28
C VAL A 476 2.35 2.99 3.80
N ALA A 477 1.31 2.53 4.51
CA ALA A 477 1.28 2.59 5.97
C ALA A 477 2.36 1.70 6.62
N ALA A 478 2.58 0.50 6.07
CA ALA A 478 3.62 -0.42 6.53
C ALA A 478 5.02 0.16 6.36
N LEU A 479 5.32 0.78 5.19
CA LEU A 479 6.60 1.42 4.93
C LEU A 479 6.84 2.63 5.84
N VAL A 480 5.80 3.43 6.09
CA VAL A 480 5.89 4.55 7.05
C VAL A 480 6.22 4.02 8.44
N ARG A 481 5.47 3.03 8.94
CA ARG A 481 5.71 2.45 10.26
C ARG A 481 7.12 1.87 10.38
N LEU A 482 7.55 1.08 9.38
CA LEU A 482 8.90 0.53 9.32
C LEU A 482 9.97 1.63 9.40
N SER A 483 9.80 2.71 8.65
CA SER A 483 10.76 3.81 8.61
C SER A 483 10.87 4.53 9.96
N LEU A 484 9.74 4.75 10.64
CA LEU A 484 9.72 5.34 11.97
C LEU A 484 10.38 4.42 13.01
N ASP A 485 10.11 3.12 12.97
CA ASP A 485 10.72 2.13 13.87
C ASP A 485 12.22 1.97 13.60
N PHE A 486 12.62 2.01 12.34
CA PHE A 486 14.03 1.96 11.94
C PHE A 486 14.83 3.13 12.48
N ALA A 487 14.29 4.35 12.43
CA ALA A 487 14.90 5.55 12.98
C ALA A 487 15.01 5.51 14.53
N ALA A 488 14.05 4.88 15.19
CA ALA A 488 14.07 4.72 16.66
C ALA A 488 15.06 3.66 17.16
N GLY A 489 15.81 2.99 16.28
CA GLY A 489 16.76 1.94 16.65
C GLY A 489 16.10 0.58 16.88
N GLY A 490 14.83 0.46 16.56
CA GLY A 490 14.02 -0.74 16.66
C GLY A 490 14.38 -1.79 15.60
#